data_50325751d878ad5266beb912409af3b2
#
_entry.id   50325751d878ad5266beb912409af3b2
#
_cell.length_a   1.000
_cell.length_b   1.000
_cell.length_c   1.000
_cell.angle_alpha   90.00
_cell.angle_beta   90.00
_cell.angle_gamma   90.00
#
_symmetry.space_group_name_H-M   'P 1'
#
loop_
_entity.id
_entity.type
_entity.pdbx_description
1 polymer ?
#
loop_
_entity_poly.entity_id
_entity_poly.type
_entity_poly.pdbx_seq_one_letter_code
_entity_poly.pdbx_strand_id
1 'polypeptide(L)'
;MRLLIARCSVVYTGRLETRLAEATRLIMVKADGCVAIHADGGAYKPLNWMNAPNTIVDHGDHWVVANPKGETLTITLRSEEHTSELQSH
;
A
#
# COMPACT_ATOMS: atom_id res chain seq x y z
N MET A 1 -9.19 8.17 -5.98
CA MET A 1 -8.40 6.93 -5.98
C MET A 1 -7.00 7.22 -6.46
N ARG A 2 -6.03 6.63 -5.83
CA ARG A 2 -4.62 6.80 -6.20
C ARG A 2 -4.02 5.44 -6.51
N LEU A 3 -3.29 5.35 -7.61
CA LEU A 3 -2.61 4.13 -8.05
C LEU A 3 -1.12 4.42 -8.20
N LEU A 4 -0.30 3.54 -7.67
CA LEU A 4 1.15 3.65 -7.75
C LEU A 4 1.72 2.29 -8.11
N ILE A 5 2.50 2.23 -9.19
CA ILE A 5 3.28 1.04 -9.52
C ILE A 5 4.71 1.33 -9.13
N ALA A 6 5.23 0.56 -8.21
CA ALA A 6 6.56 0.80 -7.67
C ALA A 6 7.22 -0.51 -7.25
N ARG A 7 8.55 -0.49 -7.30
CA ARG A 7 9.33 -1.55 -6.68
C ARG A 7 9.39 -1.24 -5.19
N CYS A 8 8.84 -2.13 -4.38
CA CYS A 8 8.68 -1.88 -2.97
C CYS A 8 8.70 -3.17 -2.16
N SER A 9 9.03 -3.02 -0.89
CA SER A 9 8.83 -4.07 0.11
C SER A 9 7.75 -3.59 1.08
N VAL A 10 7.02 -4.54 1.68
CA VAL A 10 5.89 -4.23 2.54
C VAL A 10 6.01 -5.03 3.83
N VAL A 11 5.83 -4.35 4.97
CA VAL A 11 5.79 -4.98 6.28
C VAL A 11 4.46 -4.64 6.93
N TYR A 12 3.70 -5.66 7.27
CA TYR A 12 2.50 -5.52 8.07
C TYR A 12 2.83 -5.92 9.51
N THR A 13 2.46 -5.07 10.46
CA THR A 13 2.62 -5.33 11.90
C THR A 13 1.28 -5.15 12.59
N GLY A 14 0.85 -6.14 13.31
CA GLY A 14 -0.42 -6.12 14.03
C GLY A 14 -0.50 -7.36 14.91
N ARG A 15 -1.57 -8.11 14.80
CA ARG A 15 -1.69 -9.39 15.52
C ARG A 15 -0.63 -10.39 15.08
N LEU A 16 -0.27 -10.32 13.80
CA LEU A 16 0.81 -11.09 13.19
C LEU A 16 1.70 -10.12 12.44
N GLU A 17 2.93 -10.51 12.19
CA GLU A 17 3.82 -9.74 11.32
C GLU A 17 4.00 -10.51 10.02
N THR A 18 3.77 -9.83 8.89
CA THR A 18 4.00 -10.40 7.58
C THR A 18 4.89 -9.47 6.78
N ARG A 19 5.69 -10.05 5.88
CA ARG A 19 6.61 -9.31 5.04
C ARG A 19 6.44 -9.74 3.60
N LEU A 20 6.42 -8.75 2.72
CA LEU A 20 6.51 -8.97 1.28
C LEU A 20 7.87 -8.47 0.84
N ALA A 21 8.68 -9.36 0.28
CA ALA A 21 10.01 -9.03 -0.22
C ALA A 21 9.91 -8.00 -1.34
N GLU A 22 11.01 -7.32 -1.63
CA GLU A 22 11.05 -6.30 -2.67
C GLU A 22 10.65 -6.87 -4.02
N ALA A 23 9.67 -6.26 -4.64
CA ALA A 23 9.19 -6.59 -5.98
C ALA A 23 8.35 -5.44 -6.51
N THR A 24 8.10 -5.44 -7.81
CA THR A 24 7.20 -4.46 -8.41
C THR A 24 5.77 -4.81 -8.05
N ARG A 25 5.06 -3.84 -7.49
CA ARG A 25 3.69 -4.02 -7.01
C ARG A 25 2.82 -2.83 -7.35
N LEU A 26 1.52 -3.09 -7.40
CA LEU A 26 0.52 -2.04 -7.54
C LEU A 26 0.00 -1.69 -6.15
N ILE A 27 0.15 -0.43 -5.77
CA ILE A 27 -0.39 0.11 -4.52
C ILE A 27 -1.62 0.93 -4.88
N MET A 28 -2.74 0.60 -4.27
CA MET A 28 -4.02 1.23 -4.54
C MET A 28 -4.55 1.88 -3.28
N VAL A 29 -4.80 3.19 -3.34
CA VAL A 29 -5.47 3.92 -2.27
C VAL A 29 -6.85 4.30 -2.78
N LYS A 30 -7.87 3.70 -2.20
CA LYS A 30 -9.25 3.89 -2.64
C LYS A 30 -9.84 5.17 -2.06
N ALA A 31 -10.95 5.60 -2.67
CA ALA A 31 -11.60 6.84 -2.27
C ALA A 31 -12.06 6.86 -0.80
N ASP A 32 -12.38 5.70 -0.24
CA ASP A 32 -12.80 5.57 1.16
C ASP A 32 -11.62 5.46 2.13
N GLY A 33 -10.39 5.47 1.64
CA GLY A 33 -9.18 5.37 2.44
C GLY A 33 -8.58 3.98 2.52
N CYS A 34 -9.24 2.95 2.01
CA CYS A 34 -8.68 1.60 2.01
C CYS A 34 -7.42 1.54 1.16
N VAL A 35 -6.42 0.83 1.66
CA VAL A 35 -5.16 0.61 0.96
C VAL A 35 -5.04 -0.85 0.61
N ALA A 36 -4.67 -1.15 -0.63
CA ALA A 36 -4.46 -2.52 -1.09
C ALA A 36 -3.15 -2.61 -1.85
N ILE A 37 -2.43 -3.70 -1.64
CA ILE A 37 -1.17 -4.00 -2.32
C ILE A 37 -1.41 -5.21 -3.21
N HIS A 38 -1.24 -5.04 -4.51
CA HIS A 38 -1.44 -6.10 -5.49
C HIS A 38 -0.12 -6.43 -6.18
N ALA A 39 -0.03 -7.67 -6.68
CA ALA A 39 1.07 -8.01 -7.56
C ALA A 39 0.95 -7.23 -8.88
N ASP A 40 2.09 -6.99 -9.51
CA ASP A 40 2.13 -6.35 -10.82
C ASP A 40 1.81 -7.38 -11.90
N GLY A 41 0.55 -7.66 -12.06
CA GLY A 41 0.03 -8.55 -13.10
C GLY A 41 -0.72 -9.76 -12.55
N GLY A 42 -1.67 -10.22 -13.29
CA GLY A 42 -2.34 -11.51 -13.19
C GLY A 42 -3.19 -11.83 -11.98
N ALA A 43 -2.89 -11.30 -10.81
CA ALA A 43 -3.61 -11.65 -9.59
C ALA A 43 -4.71 -10.64 -9.28
N TYR A 44 -5.88 -11.14 -8.92
CA TYR A 44 -7.00 -10.28 -8.52
C TYR A 44 -7.02 -10.01 -7.03
N LYS A 45 -6.44 -10.90 -6.22
CA LYS A 45 -6.46 -10.75 -4.78
C LYS A 45 -5.32 -9.85 -4.33
N PRO A 46 -5.58 -8.94 -3.39
CA PRO A 46 -4.48 -8.16 -2.82
C PRO A 46 -3.56 -9.07 -2.02
N LEU A 47 -2.26 -8.78 -2.09
CA LEU A 47 -1.25 -9.48 -1.29
C LEU A 47 -1.31 -9.01 0.16
N ASN A 48 -1.68 -7.75 0.37
CA ASN A 48 -1.87 -7.18 1.68
C ASN A 48 -2.85 -5.99 1.55
N TRP A 49 -3.51 -5.64 2.64
CA TRP A 49 -4.46 -4.52 2.62
C TRP A 49 -4.70 -3.99 4.02
N MET A 50 -5.23 -2.78 4.09
CA MET A 50 -5.70 -2.19 5.32
C MET A 50 -6.99 -1.41 5.04
N ASN A 51 -8.07 -1.77 5.72
CA ASN A 51 -9.36 -1.11 5.55
C ASN A 51 -9.38 0.25 6.25
N ALA A 52 -10.27 1.11 5.80
CA ALA A 52 -10.58 2.35 6.51
C ALA A 52 -11.32 2.04 7.82
N PRO A 53 -11.19 2.88 8.86
CA PRO A 53 -10.40 4.10 8.88
C PRO A 53 -8.90 3.82 9.06
N ASN A 54 -8.08 4.58 8.38
CA ASN A 54 -6.64 4.53 8.55
C ASN A 54 -6.02 5.89 8.26
N THR A 55 -4.76 6.06 8.64
CA THR A 55 -3.98 7.25 8.37
C THR A 55 -2.78 6.87 7.54
N ILE A 56 -2.52 7.59 6.46
CA ILE A 56 -1.39 7.38 5.59
C ILE A 56 -0.42 8.54 5.77
N VAL A 57 0.82 8.24 6.12
CA VAL A 57 1.90 9.23 6.23
C VAL A 57 2.95 8.90 5.19
N ASP A 58 3.22 9.85 4.31
CA ASP A 58 4.23 9.73 3.27
C ASP A 58 5.52 10.38 3.77
N HIS A 59 6.55 9.56 3.96
CA HIS A 59 7.87 10.03 4.42
C HIS A 59 8.85 10.23 3.25
N GLY A 60 8.39 10.10 2.02
CA GLY A 60 9.21 10.22 0.83
C GLY A 60 9.69 8.88 0.31
N ASP A 61 10.50 8.17 1.09
CA ASP A 61 11.03 6.86 0.71
C ASP A 61 10.19 5.70 1.21
N HIS A 62 9.22 5.96 2.08
CA HIS A 62 8.30 4.94 2.56
C HIS A 62 7.00 5.60 3.01
N TRP A 63 5.93 4.80 2.99
CA TRP A 63 4.62 5.19 3.49
C TRP A 63 4.29 4.34 4.70
N VAL A 64 3.70 4.95 5.71
CA VAL A 64 3.20 4.25 6.88
C VAL A 64 1.69 4.40 6.92
N VAL A 65 0.99 3.28 6.87
CA VAL A 65 -0.47 3.24 6.98
C VAL A 65 -0.79 2.63 8.34
N ALA A 66 -1.52 3.36 9.15
CA ALA A 66 -1.86 2.93 10.51
C ALA A 66 -3.36 3.10 10.76
N ASN A 67 -3.91 2.23 11.57
CA ASN A 67 -5.32 2.30 11.96
C ASN A 67 -5.46 2.41 13.48
N PRO A 68 -6.68 2.73 13.98
CA PRO A 68 -6.91 2.86 15.43
C PRO A 68 -6.73 1.56 16.22
N LYS A 69 -6.70 0.41 15.54
CA LYS A 69 -6.52 -0.88 16.19
C LYS A 69 -5.06 -1.19 16.50
N GLY A 70 -4.15 -0.32 16.12
CA GLY A 70 -2.71 -0.51 16.33
C GLY A 70 -2.02 -1.31 15.24
N GLU A 71 -2.68 -1.55 14.12
CA GLU A 71 -2.06 -2.20 12.97
C GLU A 71 -1.32 -1.18 12.13
N THR A 72 -0.18 -1.58 11.57
CA THR A 72 0.68 -0.72 10.75
C THR A 72 1.08 -1.46 9.49
N LEU A 73 1.02 -0.76 8.37
CA LEU A 73 1.47 -1.25 7.08
C LEU A 73 2.55 -0.30 6.58
N THR A 74 3.79 -0.77 6.52
CA THR A 74 4.93 0.03 6.07
C THR A 74 5.32 -0.39 4.67
N ILE A 75 5.24 0.55 3.73
CA ILE A 75 5.57 0.33 2.33
C ILE A 75 6.85 1.09 2.03
N THR A 76 7.95 0.38 1.85
CA THR A 76 9.24 0.99 1.53
C THR A 76 9.43 1.01 0.02
N LEU A 77 9.50 2.21 -0.54
CA LEU A 77 9.60 2.42 -1.97
C LEU A 77 11.07 2.43 -2.41
N ARG A 78 11.39 1.63 -3.41
CA ARG A 78 12.75 1.61 -3.99
C ARG A 78 12.82 2.39 -5.28
N SER A 79 11.84 2.21 -6.15
CA SER A 79 11.73 2.98 -7.38
C SER A 79 10.26 3.07 -7.75
N GLU A 80 9.87 4.24 -8.22
CA GLU A 80 8.52 4.49 -8.69
C GLU A 80 8.50 4.28 -10.20
N GLU A 81 7.70 3.31 -10.65
CA GLU A 81 7.60 3.01 -12.06
C GLU A 81 6.52 3.87 -12.72
N HIS A 82 5.40 4.07 -12.02
CA HIS A 82 4.29 4.84 -12.54
C HIS A 82 3.34 5.24 -11.41
N THR A 83 2.94 6.51 -11.43
CA THR A 83 1.93 7.02 -10.49
C THR A 83 0.77 7.57 -11.28
N SER A 84 -0.44 7.23 -10.88
CA SER A 84 -1.65 7.76 -11.47
C SER A 84 -2.65 8.12 -10.38
N GLU A 85 -3.20 9.32 -10.47
CA GLU A 85 -4.30 9.75 -9.61
C GLU A 85 -5.56 9.83 -10.43
N LEU A 86 -6.58 9.10 -9.99
CA LEU A 86 -7.88 9.15 -10.61
C LEU A 86 -8.77 10.01 -9.74
N GLN A 87 -9.22 11.14 -10.28
CA GLN A 87 -10.12 12.03 -9.58
C GLN A 87 -11.51 11.88 -10.14
N SER A 88 -12.48 11.85 -9.23
CA SER A 88 -13.89 11.92 -9.61
C SER A 88 -14.22 13.35 -10.01
N HIS A 89 -14.87 13.47 -11.11
CA HIS A 89 -15.36 14.76 -11.58
C HIS A 89 -16.87 14.78 -11.59
#